data_7840c76e711ffbf8fbbdb922b5585ffe
#
_entry.id   7840c76e711ffbf8fbbdb922b5585ffe
#
_cell.length_a   1.000
_cell.length_b   1.000
_cell.length_c   1.000
_cell.angle_alpha   90.00
_cell.angle_beta   90.00
_cell.angle_gamma   90.00
#
_symmetry.space_group_name_H-M   'P 1'
#
loop_
_entity.id
_entity.type
_entity.pdbx_description
1 polymer ?
#
loop_
_entity_poly.entity_id
_entity_poly.type
_entity_poly.pdbx_seq_one_letter_code
_entity_poly.pdbx_strand_id
1 'polypeptide(L)' 'MSNTERQLRQTIEDQEKEICLLRDQLNRLTDINNNLWNLFVEQSKQIRMLNGKE' A
#
# COMPACT_ATOMS: atom_id res chain seq x y z
N MET A 1 -15.89 34.64 14.04
CA MET A 1 -16.30 34.05 12.76
C MET A 1 -15.11 33.62 11.96
N SER A 2 -14.19 34.50 11.68
CA SER A 2 -13.02 34.15 10.88
C SER A 2 -12.15 33.06 11.52
N ASN A 3 -12.10 32.99 12.85
CA ASN A 3 -11.29 31.99 13.55
C ASN A 3 -11.84 30.58 13.37
N THR A 4 -13.15 30.42 13.41
CA THR A 4 -13.79 29.12 13.20
C THR A 4 -13.57 28.64 11.78
N GLU A 5 -13.72 29.52 10.79
CA GLU A 5 -13.48 29.17 9.40
C GLU A 5 -12.02 28.80 9.16
N ARG A 6 -11.09 29.54 9.77
CA ARG A 6 -9.66 29.22 9.66
C ARG A 6 -9.35 27.86 10.25
N GLN A 7 -9.93 27.57 11.41
CA GLN A 7 -9.71 26.26 12.05
C GLN A 7 -10.23 25.11 11.19
N LEU A 8 -11.42 25.31 10.61
CA LEU A 8 -12.00 24.31 9.73
C LEU A 8 -11.15 24.11 8.47
N ARG A 9 -10.67 25.19 7.88
CA ARG A 9 -9.80 25.09 6.71
C ARG A 9 -8.49 24.40 7.04
N GLN A 10 -7.91 24.73 8.18
CA GLN A 10 -6.67 24.10 8.61
C GLN A 10 -6.88 22.61 8.86
N THR A 11 -7.99 22.25 9.47
CA THR A 11 -8.32 20.83 9.70
C THR A 11 -8.48 20.09 8.38
N ILE A 12 -9.16 20.70 7.40
CA ILE A 12 -9.33 20.10 6.09
C ILE A 12 -7.99 19.89 5.40
N GLU A 13 -7.11 20.90 5.44
CA GLU A 13 -5.78 20.79 4.84
C GLU A 13 -4.95 19.68 5.49
N ASP A 14 -5.01 19.60 6.81
CA ASP A 14 -4.28 18.57 7.54
C ASP A 14 -4.81 17.18 7.20
N GLN A 15 -6.12 17.03 7.10
CA GLN A 15 -6.73 15.76 6.72
C GLN A 15 -6.38 15.38 5.28
N GLU A 16 -6.35 16.34 4.38
CA GLU A 16 -5.96 16.08 2.99
C GLU A 16 -4.52 15.56 2.91
N LYS A 17 -3.62 16.15 3.69
CA LYS A 17 -2.23 15.69 3.75
C LYS A 17 -2.14 14.28 4.30
N GLU A 18 -2.89 13.99 5.35
CA GLU A 18 -2.91 12.63 5.90
C GLU A 18 -3.43 11.62 4.89
N ILE A 19 -4.48 11.97 4.17
CA ILE A 19 -5.03 11.09 3.15
C ILE A 19 -4.00 10.82 2.06
N CYS A 20 -3.27 11.84 1.63
CA CYS A 20 -2.21 11.67 0.63
C CYS A 20 -1.11 10.74 1.13
N LEU A 21 -0.67 10.92 2.37
CA LEU A 21 0.36 10.07 2.96
C LEU A 21 -0.10 8.63 3.08
N LEU A 22 -1.33 8.43 3.53
CA LEU A 22 -1.89 7.09 3.66
C LEU A 22 -2.04 6.42 2.31
N ARG A 23 -2.44 7.17 1.30
CA ARG A 23 -2.57 6.65 -0.07
C ARG A 23 -1.22 6.21 -0.61
N ASP A 24 -0.17 7.01 -0.37
CA ASP A 24 1.18 6.65 -0.78
C ASP A 24 1.65 5.38 -0.08
N GLN A 25 1.39 5.26 1.21
CA GLN A 25 1.74 4.06 1.96
C GLN A 25 1.01 2.84 1.44
N LEU A 26 -0.28 2.99 1.13
CA LEU A 26 -1.06 1.89 0.54
C LEU A 26 -0.47 1.45 -0.79
N ASN A 27 -0.09 2.40 -1.63
CA ASN A 27 0.50 2.07 -2.93
C ASN A 27 1.80 1.30 -2.76
N ARG A 28 2.66 1.71 -1.82
CA ARG A 28 3.91 1.01 -1.54
C ARG A 28 3.66 -0.39 -1.02
N LEU A 29 2.70 -0.54 -0.10
CA LEU A 29 2.36 -1.84 0.44
C LEU A 29 1.79 -2.75 -0.64
N THR A 30 0.99 -2.21 -1.52
CA THR A 30 0.43 -2.96 -2.64
C THR A 30 1.55 -3.47 -3.55
N ASP A 31 2.54 -2.65 -3.85
CA ASP A 31 3.68 -3.06 -4.67
C ASP A 31 4.48 -4.15 -3.99
N ILE A 32 4.75 -3.99 -2.69
CA ILE A 32 5.48 -5.00 -1.92
C ILE A 32 4.69 -6.32 -1.91
N ASN A 33 3.39 -6.23 -1.71
CA ASN A 33 2.53 -7.41 -1.69
C ASN A 33 2.56 -8.14 -3.04
N ASN A 34 2.47 -7.40 -4.13
CA ASN A 34 2.54 -7.97 -5.46
C ASN A 34 3.87 -8.65 -5.72
N ASN A 35 4.97 -8.04 -5.29
CA ASN A 35 6.28 -8.62 -5.44
C ASN A 35 6.42 -9.92 -4.64
N LEU A 36 5.95 -9.91 -3.40
CA LEU A 36 5.96 -11.10 -2.56
C LEU A 36 5.11 -12.22 -3.15
N TRP A 37 3.95 -11.87 -3.69
CA TRP A 37 3.07 -12.85 -4.32
C TRP A 37 3.76 -13.49 -5.52
N ASN A 38 4.42 -12.69 -6.35
CA ASN A 38 5.15 -13.19 -7.50
C ASN A 38 6.27 -14.15 -7.08
N LEU A 39 7.01 -13.80 -6.03
CA LEU A 39 8.03 -14.69 -5.50
C LEU A 39 7.45 -16.00 -4.99
N PHE A 40 6.33 -15.91 -4.30
CA PHE A 40 5.64 -17.10 -3.79
C PHE A 40 5.22 -18.00 -4.93
N VAL A 41 4.64 -17.45 -5.99
CA VAL A 41 4.23 -18.21 -7.14
C VAL A 41 5.42 -18.91 -7.82
N GLU A 42 6.54 -18.18 -7.96
CA GLU A 42 7.75 -18.77 -8.55
C GLU A 42 8.29 -19.91 -7.71
N GLN A 43 8.35 -19.74 -6.41
CA GLN A 43 8.82 -20.80 -5.50
C GLN A 43 7.91 -22.01 -5.59
N SER A 44 6.61 -21.79 -5.64
CA SER A 44 5.65 -22.89 -5.78
C SER A 44 5.86 -23.65 -7.07
N LYS A 45 6.14 -22.96 -8.16
CA LYS A 45 6.43 -23.60 -9.44
C LYS A 45 7.71 -24.43 -9.37
N GLN A 46 8.76 -23.91 -8.73
CA GLN A 46 10.01 -24.65 -8.58
C GLN A 46 9.81 -25.92 -7.76
N ILE A 47 9.06 -25.84 -6.69
CA ILE A 47 8.76 -27.01 -5.87
C ILE A 47 8.01 -28.06 -6.67
N ARG A 48 7.03 -27.64 -7.46
CA ARG A 48 6.29 -28.56 -8.33
C ARG A 48 7.20 -29.24 -9.33
N MET A 49 8.10 -28.49 -9.94
CA MET A 49 9.04 -29.05 -10.89
C MET A 49 9.94 -30.10 -10.25
N LEU A 50 10.45 -29.83 -9.05
CA LEU A 50 11.29 -30.77 -8.34
C LEU A 50 10.52 -32.03 -7.96
N ASN A 51 9.29 -31.87 -7.50
CA ASN A 51 8.46 -33.03 -7.14
C ASN A 51 8.02 -33.82 -8.35
N GLY A 52 7.79 -33.13 -9.46
CA GLY A 52 7.37 -33.79 -10.69
C GLY A 52 8.42 -34.65 -11.35
N LYS A 53 9.69 -34.48 -10.96
CA LYS A 53 10.78 -35.30 -11.49
C LYS A 53 10.95 -36.62 -10.75
N GLU A 54 10.29 -36.71 -9.61
CA GLU A 54 10.30 -37.96 -8.86
C GLU A 54 9.22 -38.92 -9.36
#